data_59fcf6fbb4ba05d2b26affe302d468e6
#
_entry.id   59fcf6fbb4ba05d2b26affe302d468e6
#
_cell.length_a   1.000
_cell.length_b   1.000
_cell.length_c   1.000
_cell.angle_alpha   90.00
_cell.angle_beta   90.00
_cell.angle_gamma   90.00
#
_symmetry.space_group_name_H-M   'P 1'
#
loop_
_entity.id
_entity.type
_entity.pdbx_description
1 polymer ?
#
loop_
_entity_poly.entity_id
_entity_poly.type
_entity_poly.pdbx_seq_one_letter_code
_entity_poly.pdbx_strand_id
1 'polypeptide(L)'
;MRMYVKVMAAVIACILMSGETHSTSATIPATENQSWFKKRKKKPEQEEKTKSDYEKLVEGSKITKGMFAVHQKKNDYYFEIPTSLLGRDLLIVNKLQRVPAELNDAGVNRGVNYENQMVSMEWDKATGKLMFRQQRPLPLAPQTDAIFRSVKDNFISPLIAAFKIEAINQDSTALVIKVNDIYDGTETSINNVFTNINLGTSAIKNLSRILSIKSFPNNVVATSELTTKVTEGTTSVYVTVEVSSSILLLPEKPMTGRFDNQKVGYFTNPLLSFSDAQQGTDKKQYITRWRMEPKPEDREAYLKGQTVEPIKPIVFYIDNSTPYQWRSYIKKGIEDWQTAFEKAGFKNAIIAKEITDSMHVDMDDVNYSVLTYAASEKKNAMGPSLLDPRSGEILEADIMWWHNVLSMVREWITVQTGTVCPEARSVQLPDSLMGDAIRFVACHEVGHSLGLRHNMMGSWAFPTDSLRSAAFTSRMNSTASSIMDYARFNYIAQPGDGVKVLSPHIGPYDMFAIEYGYRWYGKNTPEEEKDILFDFLSKHTDRLYKYSEAQDVRDAVDPRAQNEDLGDDPVRSSQLGIANLKRIVPQILQWTTTGEKGQTYEEASRLYYAVINPVSYTHLTLPTT
;
A
#
# COMPACT_ATOMS: atom_id res chain seq x y z
N MET A 1 -9.41 4.14 -15.54
CA MET A 1 -10.48 4.75 -14.72
C MET A 1 -11.74 5.15 -15.51
N ARG A 2 -11.67 5.72 -16.73
CA ARG A 2 -12.88 6.08 -17.52
C ARG A 2 -13.60 4.90 -18.21
N MET A 3 -13.00 3.76 -18.39
CA MET A 3 -13.65 2.58 -18.99
C MET A 3 -14.51 1.83 -17.95
N TYR A 4 -14.12 1.87 -16.67
CA TYR A 4 -14.89 1.31 -15.54
C TYR A 4 -16.19 2.07 -15.26
N VAL A 5 -16.22 3.38 -15.51
CA VAL A 5 -17.43 4.21 -15.31
C VAL A 5 -18.52 3.92 -16.37
N LYS A 6 -18.17 3.40 -17.56
CA LYS A 6 -19.17 3.09 -18.59
C LYS A 6 -19.90 1.76 -18.40
N VAL A 7 -19.33 0.81 -17.69
CA VAL A 7 -20.02 -0.45 -17.34
C VAL A 7 -20.98 -0.24 -16.16
N MET A 8 -20.67 0.69 -15.23
CA MET A 8 -21.53 1.01 -14.09
C MET A 8 -22.69 1.99 -14.41
N ALA A 9 -22.58 2.81 -15.46
CA ALA A 9 -23.61 3.80 -15.80
C ALA A 9 -24.89 3.19 -16.46
N ALA A 10 -24.86 1.91 -16.82
CA ALA A 10 -26.00 1.21 -17.39
C ALA A 10 -26.96 0.60 -16.35
N VAL A 11 -26.58 0.58 -15.06
CA VAL A 11 -27.34 -0.11 -14.00
C VAL A 11 -28.24 0.82 -13.17
N ILE A 12 -28.17 2.14 -13.32
CA ILE A 12 -28.91 3.10 -12.45
C ILE A 12 -30.22 3.63 -13.03
N ALA A 13 -30.68 3.16 -14.17
CA ALA A 13 -31.82 3.80 -14.90
C ALA A 13 -33.16 3.03 -14.87
N CYS A 14 -33.37 2.06 -14.02
CA CYS A 14 -34.71 1.44 -13.91
C CYS A 14 -34.94 0.87 -12.50
N ILE A 15 -35.57 1.62 -11.61
CA ILE A 15 -36.54 1.15 -10.60
C ILE A 15 -37.13 2.40 -9.91
N LEU A 16 -38.23 2.85 -10.40
CA LEU A 16 -39.29 3.52 -9.66
C LEU A 16 -40.59 2.96 -10.21
N MET A 17 -41.32 2.19 -9.40
CA MET A 17 -42.77 2.24 -9.25
C MET A 17 -43.36 0.97 -8.63
N SER A 18 -44.30 1.23 -7.71
CA SER A 18 -45.37 0.38 -7.16
C SER A 18 -44.96 -0.71 -6.16
N GLY A 19 -45.52 -0.85 -4.97
CA GLY A 19 -46.73 -0.29 -4.37
C GLY A 19 -47.38 -1.35 -3.50
N GLU A 20 -47.79 -0.92 -2.28
CA GLU A 20 -48.86 -1.47 -1.44
C GLU A 20 -48.68 -2.75 -0.57
N THR A 21 -48.59 -2.50 0.69
CA THR A 21 -49.27 -2.96 1.90
C THR A 21 -50.04 -4.29 1.93
N HIS A 22 -49.81 -5.08 3.02
CA HIS A 22 -50.86 -5.54 3.92
C HIS A 22 -50.30 -5.99 5.28
N SER A 23 -50.85 -5.37 6.33
CA SER A 23 -50.71 -5.75 7.73
C SER A 23 -51.76 -6.80 8.10
N THR A 24 -51.38 -7.78 8.92
CA THR A 24 -52.35 -8.51 9.79
C THR A 24 -51.72 -8.83 11.12
N SER A 25 -52.33 -8.26 12.14
CA SER A 25 -52.10 -8.54 13.56
C SER A 25 -52.82 -9.81 13.99
N ALA A 26 -52.17 -10.63 14.81
CA ALA A 26 -52.86 -11.68 15.54
C ALA A 26 -52.45 -11.63 17.01
N THR A 27 -53.43 -11.38 17.85
CA THR A 27 -53.45 -11.40 19.31
C THR A 27 -53.49 -12.83 19.86
N ILE A 28 -52.76 -13.10 20.93
CA ILE A 28 -52.80 -14.35 21.70
C ILE A 28 -53.25 -14.03 23.12
N PRO A 29 -54.22 -14.78 23.70
CA PRO A 29 -54.68 -14.54 25.06
C PRO A 29 -53.85 -15.30 26.11
N ALA A 30 -53.78 -14.69 27.28
CA ALA A 30 -53.18 -15.22 28.50
C ALA A 30 -54.06 -16.29 29.15
N THR A 31 -53.43 -17.31 29.72
CA THR A 31 -54.07 -18.18 30.73
C THR A 31 -53.20 -18.31 31.96
N GLU A 32 -53.71 -17.82 33.05
CA GLU A 32 -53.26 -18.10 34.41
C GLU A 32 -53.50 -19.57 34.78
N ASN A 33 -52.57 -20.14 35.58
CA ASN A 33 -52.98 -21.18 36.57
C ASN A 33 -52.05 -21.14 37.76
N GLN A 34 -52.77 -21.15 38.92
CA GLN A 34 -52.25 -21.05 40.29
C GLN A 34 -51.81 -22.39 40.85
N SER A 35 -50.82 -22.26 41.73
CA SER A 35 -50.57 -22.98 43.01
C SER A 35 -50.45 -24.48 43.05
N TRP A 36 -49.45 -24.96 43.77
CA TRP A 36 -49.55 -25.68 45.04
C TRP A 36 -48.22 -25.79 45.78
N PHE A 37 -48.14 -25.23 46.99
CA PHE A 37 -46.96 -25.31 47.88
C PHE A 37 -46.87 -26.73 48.48
N LYS A 38 -45.66 -27.33 48.43
CA LYS A 38 -45.18 -28.32 49.38
C LYS A 38 -43.83 -27.95 49.92
N LYS A 39 -43.80 -27.54 51.19
CA LYS A 39 -42.53 -27.35 51.95
C LYS A 39 -41.78 -28.67 52.04
N ARG A 40 -40.56 -28.73 51.47
CA ARG A 40 -39.52 -29.71 51.82
C ARG A 40 -38.42 -29.04 52.57
N LYS A 41 -37.99 -29.60 53.72
CA LYS A 41 -36.87 -29.15 54.55
C LYS A 41 -35.60 -29.19 53.74
N LYS A 42 -34.88 -28.05 53.65
CA LYS A 42 -33.52 -27.90 53.08
C LYS A 42 -32.53 -28.53 54.04
N LYS A 43 -31.65 -29.40 53.49
CA LYS A 43 -30.31 -29.69 54.02
C LYS A 43 -29.43 -28.44 53.76
N PRO A 44 -28.39 -28.16 54.56
CA PRO A 44 -27.50 -27.04 54.30
C PRO A 44 -26.73 -27.32 52.97
N GLU A 45 -26.99 -26.51 51.97
CA GLU A 45 -26.20 -26.42 50.76
C GLU A 45 -24.84 -25.84 51.16
N GLN A 46 -23.76 -26.57 50.85
CA GLN A 46 -22.45 -25.97 50.67
C GLN A 46 -22.61 -24.90 49.57
N GLU A 47 -22.24 -23.66 49.88
CA GLU A 47 -22.15 -22.61 48.89
C GLU A 47 -21.11 -23.05 47.84
N GLU A 48 -21.56 -23.65 46.73
CA GLU A 48 -20.75 -23.68 45.52
C GLU A 48 -20.49 -22.23 45.15
N LYS A 49 -19.24 -21.79 45.24
CA LYS A 49 -18.82 -20.51 44.70
C LYS A 49 -19.26 -20.46 43.25
N THR A 50 -20.30 -19.71 42.96
CA THR A 50 -20.77 -19.49 41.60
C THR A 50 -19.61 -18.81 40.82
N LYS A 51 -19.12 -19.51 39.81
CA LYS A 51 -18.07 -18.98 38.93
C LYS A 51 -18.48 -17.60 38.38
N SER A 52 -17.56 -16.66 38.36
CA SER A 52 -17.75 -15.34 37.73
C SER A 52 -18.07 -15.50 36.24
N ASP A 53 -18.63 -14.47 35.61
CA ASP A 53 -18.93 -14.51 34.17
C ASP A 53 -17.63 -14.62 33.35
N TYR A 54 -16.53 -14.04 33.81
CA TYR A 54 -15.21 -14.23 33.24
C TYR A 54 -14.78 -15.70 33.33
N GLU A 55 -14.82 -16.33 34.49
CA GLU A 55 -14.47 -17.75 34.66
C GLU A 55 -15.30 -18.69 33.78
N LYS A 56 -16.61 -18.44 33.65
CA LYS A 56 -17.48 -19.20 32.75
C LYS A 56 -17.10 -19.03 31.29
N LEU A 57 -16.67 -17.82 30.88
CA LEU A 57 -16.28 -17.50 29.51
C LEU A 57 -14.95 -18.17 29.13
N VAL A 58 -13.92 -18.03 29.98
CA VAL A 58 -12.59 -18.56 29.68
C VAL A 58 -12.47 -20.08 29.83
N GLU A 59 -13.36 -20.69 30.65
CA GLU A 59 -13.35 -22.14 30.85
C GLU A 59 -13.57 -22.90 29.54
N GLY A 60 -12.61 -23.73 29.20
CA GLY A 60 -12.64 -24.55 27.97
C GLY A 60 -12.44 -23.76 26.67
N SER A 61 -12.06 -22.49 26.74
CA SER A 61 -11.66 -21.71 25.55
C SER A 61 -10.21 -22.01 25.14
N LYS A 62 -9.95 -21.97 23.82
CA LYS A 62 -8.59 -21.92 23.29
C LYS A 62 -8.14 -20.45 23.34
N ILE A 63 -6.95 -20.19 23.90
CA ILE A 63 -6.43 -18.84 24.10
C ILE A 63 -5.20 -18.60 23.23
N THR A 64 -5.20 -17.48 22.49
CA THR A 64 -4.03 -16.93 21.80
C THR A 64 -3.68 -15.59 22.43
N LYS A 65 -2.44 -15.45 22.92
CA LYS A 65 -1.97 -14.24 23.62
C LYS A 65 -1.20 -13.32 22.67
N GLY A 66 -1.35 -12.03 22.84
CA GLY A 66 -0.67 -10.97 22.12
C GLY A 66 -1.13 -9.61 22.65
N MET A 67 -1.32 -8.63 21.75
CA MET A 67 -1.86 -7.32 22.12
C MET A 67 -3.19 -7.43 22.85
N PHE A 68 -4.10 -8.28 22.36
CA PHE A 68 -5.28 -8.77 23.07
C PHE A 68 -5.11 -10.26 23.33
N ALA A 69 -5.69 -10.78 24.42
CA ALA A 69 -5.90 -12.22 24.49
C ALA A 69 -7.18 -12.57 23.71
N VAL A 70 -7.06 -13.51 22.78
CA VAL A 70 -8.17 -13.98 21.95
C VAL A 70 -8.65 -15.31 22.50
N HIS A 71 -9.90 -15.37 22.97
CA HIS A 71 -10.54 -16.57 23.44
C HIS A 71 -11.45 -17.14 22.36
N GLN A 72 -11.22 -18.38 21.96
CA GLN A 72 -12.11 -19.12 21.05
C GLN A 72 -12.86 -20.19 21.83
N LYS A 73 -14.20 -20.07 21.86
CA LYS A 73 -15.09 -21.04 22.48
C LYS A 73 -16.11 -21.56 21.46
N LYS A 74 -15.87 -22.75 20.90
CA LYS A 74 -16.60 -23.27 19.74
C LYS A 74 -16.44 -22.34 18.54
N ASN A 75 -17.52 -21.72 18.06
CA ASN A 75 -17.55 -20.78 16.95
C ASN A 75 -17.55 -19.31 17.39
N ASP A 76 -17.50 -19.05 18.71
CA ASP A 76 -17.49 -17.71 19.25
C ASP A 76 -16.07 -17.27 19.58
N TYR A 77 -15.77 -16.01 19.22
CA TYR A 77 -14.50 -15.35 19.48
C TYR A 77 -14.72 -14.15 20.40
N TYR A 78 -13.80 -14.00 21.35
CA TYR A 78 -13.84 -12.91 22.31
C TYR A 78 -12.44 -12.27 22.38
N PHE A 79 -12.42 -10.94 22.47
CA PHE A 79 -11.22 -10.19 22.79
C PHE A 79 -11.23 -9.85 24.27
N GLU A 80 -10.18 -10.24 24.96
CA GLU A 80 -9.82 -9.72 26.28
C GLU A 80 -8.84 -8.57 26.07
N ILE A 81 -9.36 -7.36 26.23
CA ILE A 81 -8.70 -6.10 25.89
C ILE A 81 -8.16 -5.46 27.17
N PRO A 82 -6.84 -5.27 27.32
CA PRO A 82 -6.25 -4.59 28.46
C PRO A 82 -6.80 -3.16 28.60
N THR A 83 -7.19 -2.77 29.83
CA THR A 83 -7.65 -1.40 30.10
C THR A 83 -6.59 -0.33 29.86
N SER A 84 -5.32 -0.70 29.87
CA SER A 84 -4.19 0.18 29.51
C SER A 84 -4.20 0.61 28.03
N LEU A 85 -4.94 -0.07 27.16
CA LEU A 85 -5.11 0.28 25.76
C LEU A 85 -6.30 1.21 25.50
N LEU A 86 -7.12 1.49 26.52
CA LEU A 86 -8.20 2.46 26.40
C LEU A 86 -7.63 3.85 26.18
N GLY A 87 -8.20 4.58 25.23
CA GLY A 87 -7.72 5.91 24.82
C GLY A 87 -6.46 5.93 23.96
N ARG A 88 -5.82 4.75 23.71
CA ARG A 88 -4.69 4.64 22.77
C ARG A 88 -5.20 4.65 21.33
N ASP A 89 -4.41 5.21 20.44
CA ASP A 89 -4.69 5.20 19.01
C ASP A 89 -4.37 3.82 18.43
N LEU A 90 -5.34 3.27 17.73
CA LEU A 90 -5.28 2.02 17.00
C LEU A 90 -5.56 2.29 15.53
N LEU A 91 -5.00 1.48 14.64
CA LEU A 91 -5.28 1.53 13.20
C LEU A 91 -5.94 0.22 12.78
N ILE A 92 -7.16 0.32 12.26
CA ILE A 92 -7.84 -0.79 11.59
C ILE A 92 -7.39 -0.80 10.14
N VAL A 93 -6.95 -1.96 9.66
CA VAL A 93 -6.43 -2.18 8.31
C VAL A 93 -7.15 -3.36 7.70
N ASN A 94 -7.81 -3.15 6.57
CA ASN A 94 -8.55 -4.20 5.88
C ASN A 94 -7.94 -4.48 4.50
N LYS A 95 -7.50 -5.73 4.26
CA LYS A 95 -6.86 -6.17 3.02
C LYS A 95 -7.59 -7.38 2.42
N LEU A 96 -7.60 -7.48 1.09
CA LEU A 96 -8.06 -8.66 0.38
C LEU A 96 -6.99 -9.75 0.42
N GLN A 97 -7.39 -11.00 0.67
CA GLN A 97 -6.51 -12.18 0.70
C GLN A 97 -6.72 -13.10 -0.49
N ARG A 98 -7.96 -13.39 -0.81
CA ARG A 98 -8.36 -14.16 -2.00
C ARG A 98 -9.61 -13.57 -2.60
N VAL A 99 -9.66 -13.59 -3.91
CA VAL A 99 -10.80 -13.09 -4.70
C VAL A 99 -11.13 -14.06 -5.83
N PRO A 100 -12.36 -14.08 -6.35
CA PRO A 100 -12.67 -14.78 -7.60
C PRO A 100 -11.83 -14.29 -8.77
N ALA A 101 -11.61 -15.15 -9.77
CA ALA A 101 -10.79 -14.84 -10.93
C ALA A 101 -11.26 -13.56 -11.66
N GLU A 102 -12.57 -13.41 -11.79
CA GLU A 102 -13.19 -12.26 -12.48
C GLU A 102 -12.88 -10.91 -11.79
N LEU A 103 -12.80 -10.90 -10.45
CA LEU A 103 -12.38 -9.72 -9.69
C LEU A 103 -10.87 -9.47 -9.82
N ASN A 104 -10.08 -10.54 -9.86
CA ASN A 104 -8.63 -10.47 -10.06
C ASN A 104 -8.30 -9.81 -11.40
N ASP A 105 -9.00 -10.20 -12.47
CA ASP A 105 -8.84 -9.61 -13.81
C ASP A 105 -9.28 -8.14 -13.83
N ALA A 106 -10.28 -7.78 -13.03
CA ALA A 106 -10.72 -6.40 -12.84
C ALA A 106 -9.73 -5.55 -12.00
N GLY A 107 -8.67 -6.14 -11.46
CA GLY A 107 -7.67 -5.44 -10.65
C GLY A 107 -7.98 -5.38 -9.17
N VAL A 108 -9.01 -6.10 -8.71
CA VAL A 108 -9.31 -6.32 -7.30
C VAL A 108 -8.56 -7.57 -6.89
N ASN A 109 -7.36 -7.41 -6.34
CA ASN A 109 -6.42 -8.51 -6.14
C ASN A 109 -6.05 -8.69 -4.67
N ARG A 110 -5.39 -9.83 -4.38
CA ARG A 110 -4.74 -10.06 -3.09
C ARG A 110 -3.84 -8.90 -2.69
N GLY A 111 -3.83 -8.54 -1.40
CA GLY A 111 -3.02 -7.47 -0.81
C GLY A 111 -3.58 -6.07 -1.02
N VAL A 112 -4.62 -5.89 -1.84
CA VAL A 112 -5.28 -4.59 -2.00
C VAL A 112 -5.92 -4.20 -0.67
N ASN A 113 -5.44 -3.09 -0.14
CA ASN A 113 -6.01 -2.42 1.02
C ASN A 113 -7.24 -1.63 0.55
N TYR A 114 -8.40 -1.88 1.17
CA TYR A 114 -9.65 -1.25 0.75
C TYR A 114 -10.21 -0.27 1.79
N GLU A 115 -9.77 -0.33 3.04
CA GLU A 115 -10.21 0.59 4.09
C GLU A 115 -9.21 0.64 5.25
N ASN A 116 -8.81 1.84 5.65
CA ASN A 116 -8.02 2.09 6.85
C ASN A 116 -8.72 3.10 7.74
N GLN A 117 -8.82 2.82 9.03
CA GLN A 117 -9.45 3.70 10.00
C GLN A 117 -8.64 3.79 11.28
N MET A 118 -8.27 5.01 11.69
CA MET A 118 -7.72 5.23 13.02
C MET A 118 -8.87 5.29 14.03
N VAL A 119 -8.75 4.53 15.12
CA VAL A 119 -9.79 4.45 16.16
C VAL A 119 -9.19 4.50 17.56
N SER A 120 -9.99 4.89 18.54
CA SER A 120 -9.70 4.65 19.97
C SER A 120 -10.85 3.95 20.62
N MET A 121 -10.57 3.27 21.74
CA MET A 121 -11.57 2.55 22.55
C MET A 121 -11.86 3.32 23.83
N GLU A 122 -13.15 3.44 24.17
CA GLU A 122 -13.64 4.10 25.38
C GLU A 122 -14.57 3.17 26.15
N TRP A 123 -14.36 3.03 27.45
CA TRP A 123 -15.28 2.29 28.31
C TRP A 123 -16.40 3.20 28.82
N ASP A 124 -17.59 3.04 28.29
CA ASP A 124 -18.79 3.64 28.86
C ASP A 124 -19.30 2.80 30.04
N LYS A 125 -18.91 3.21 31.25
CA LYS A 125 -19.29 2.53 32.48
C LYS A 125 -20.80 2.63 32.76
N ALA A 126 -21.48 3.65 32.25
CA ALA A 126 -22.93 3.85 32.49
C ALA A 126 -23.76 2.86 31.72
N THR A 127 -23.37 2.52 30.49
CA THR A 127 -24.09 1.55 29.64
C THR A 127 -23.46 0.16 29.61
N GLY A 128 -22.28 -0.01 30.22
CA GLY A 128 -21.55 -1.29 30.21
C GLY A 128 -21.02 -1.68 28.82
N LYS A 129 -20.68 -0.70 27.99
CA LYS A 129 -20.22 -0.92 26.61
C LYS A 129 -18.80 -0.44 26.39
N LEU A 130 -18.11 -1.11 25.48
CA LEU A 130 -16.87 -0.64 24.88
C LEU A 130 -17.23 0.07 23.58
N MET A 131 -16.91 1.36 23.52
CA MET A 131 -17.20 2.25 22.40
C MET A 131 -15.98 2.39 21.51
N PHE A 132 -16.14 2.29 20.20
CA PHE A 132 -15.10 2.58 19.22
C PHE A 132 -15.36 3.96 18.61
N ARG A 133 -14.38 4.84 18.76
CA ARG A 133 -14.42 6.19 18.23
C ARG A 133 -13.42 6.32 17.08
N GLN A 134 -13.90 6.66 15.87
CA GLN A 134 -13.03 6.94 14.74
C GLN A 134 -12.25 8.22 15.02
N GLN A 135 -10.94 8.10 15.07
CA GLN A 135 -10.05 9.23 15.21
C GLN A 135 -9.72 9.79 13.83
N ARG A 136 -9.88 11.09 13.68
CA ARG A 136 -9.36 11.84 12.53
C ARG A 136 -8.26 12.74 13.05
N PRO A 137 -7.12 12.89 12.35
CA PRO A 137 -6.11 13.83 12.77
C PRO A 137 -6.78 15.18 13.02
N LEU A 138 -6.74 15.65 14.29
CA LEU A 138 -7.25 16.98 14.62
C LEU A 138 -6.40 18.01 13.89
N PRO A 139 -7.00 19.15 13.51
CA PRO A 139 -6.24 20.26 12.99
C PRO A 139 -5.11 20.63 13.96
N LEU A 140 -3.95 20.94 13.40
CA LEU A 140 -2.80 21.39 14.18
C LEU A 140 -3.06 22.82 14.66
N ALA A 141 -2.78 23.08 15.94
CA ALA A 141 -2.73 24.41 16.49
C ALA A 141 -1.68 24.46 17.59
N PRO A 142 -0.84 25.53 17.68
CA PRO A 142 0.08 25.68 18.79
C PRO A 142 -0.68 25.75 20.11
N GLN A 143 -0.22 25.03 21.13
CA GLN A 143 -0.88 25.04 22.45
C GLN A 143 -0.87 26.40 23.12
N THR A 144 0.03 27.29 22.70
CA THR A 144 0.14 28.68 23.17
C THR A 144 -0.89 29.60 22.57
N ASP A 145 -1.50 29.24 21.47
CA ASP A 145 -2.43 30.04 20.71
C ASP A 145 -3.86 29.91 21.27
N ALA A 146 -4.62 31.02 21.30
CA ALA A 146 -6.01 31.00 21.77
C ALA A 146 -6.90 30.09 20.92
N ILE A 147 -6.65 30.01 19.61
CA ILE A 147 -7.37 29.15 18.64
C ILE A 147 -7.26 27.66 19.00
N PHE A 148 -6.24 27.25 19.76
CA PHE A 148 -6.10 25.84 20.19
C PHE A 148 -7.32 25.36 20.98
N ARG A 149 -7.89 26.25 21.82
CA ARG A 149 -9.12 25.93 22.55
C ARG A 149 -10.30 25.75 21.58
N SER A 150 -10.43 26.62 20.59
CA SER A 150 -11.47 26.51 19.57
C SER A 150 -11.35 25.20 18.77
N VAL A 151 -10.15 24.77 18.43
CA VAL A 151 -9.93 23.47 17.76
C VAL A 151 -10.47 22.32 18.62
N LYS A 152 -10.21 22.32 19.92
CA LYS A 152 -10.74 21.28 20.83
C LYS A 152 -12.25 21.31 20.97
N ASP A 153 -12.83 22.51 21.02
CA ASP A 153 -14.26 22.69 21.31
C ASP A 153 -15.15 22.46 20.07
N ASN A 154 -14.61 22.63 18.86
CA ASN A 154 -15.37 22.54 17.61
C ASN A 154 -15.30 21.19 16.91
N PHE A 155 -14.32 20.35 17.22
CA PHE A 155 -14.15 19.07 16.53
C PHE A 155 -14.48 17.89 17.44
N ILE A 156 -15.32 16.99 16.94
CA ILE A 156 -15.66 15.75 17.62
C ILE A 156 -15.40 14.56 16.69
N SER A 157 -14.78 13.53 17.23
CA SER A 157 -14.59 12.26 16.53
C SER A 157 -15.85 11.39 16.65
N PRO A 158 -16.40 10.84 15.56
CA PRO A 158 -17.63 10.07 15.59
C PRO A 158 -17.46 8.73 16.31
N LEU A 159 -18.50 8.33 17.04
CA LEU A 159 -18.64 6.93 17.48
C LEU A 159 -19.09 6.09 16.28
N ILE A 160 -18.39 5.00 16.02
CA ILE A 160 -18.66 4.13 14.86
C ILE A 160 -19.19 2.75 15.25
N ALA A 161 -18.85 2.26 16.45
CA ALA A 161 -19.33 0.97 16.95
C ALA A 161 -19.41 0.96 18.48
N ALA A 162 -20.23 0.05 19.02
CA ALA A 162 -20.39 -0.14 20.45
C ALA A 162 -20.65 -1.62 20.75
N PHE A 163 -19.78 -2.24 21.55
CA PHE A 163 -19.84 -3.66 21.89
C PHE A 163 -20.17 -3.83 23.37
N LYS A 164 -21.08 -4.77 23.67
CA LYS A 164 -21.39 -5.15 25.04
C LYS A 164 -20.14 -5.76 25.68
N ILE A 165 -19.82 -5.33 26.91
CA ILE A 165 -18.79 -5.99 27.72
C ILE A 165 -19.44 -7.24 28.32
N GLU A 166 -18.97 -8.41 27.87
CA GLU A 166 -19.50 -9.72 28.32
C GLU A 166 -18.97 -10.12 29.70
N ALA A 167 -17.73 -9.72 30.00
CA ALA A 167 -17.10 -9.96 31.29
C ALA A 167 -15.96 -8.96 31.55
N ILE A 168 -15.58 -8.83 32.80
CA ILE A 168 -14.38 -8.13 33.25
C ILE A 168 -13.53 -9.18 33.98
N ASN A 169 -12.21 -9.19 33.73
CA ASN A 169 -11.33 -10.14 34.40
C ASN A 169 -11.24 -9.88 35.92
N GLN A 170 -10.71 -10.84 36.67
CA GLN A 170 -10.77 -10.83 38.13
C GLN A 170 -10.14 -9.59 38.79
N ASP A 171 -9.07 -9.05 38.21
CA ASP A 171 -8.37 -7.89 38.72
C ASP A 171 -8.80 -6.56 38.05
N SER A 172 -9.84 -6.61 37.21
CA SER A 172 -10.40 -5.46 36.48
C SER A 172 -9.40 -4.74 35.56
N THR A 173 -8.38 -5.45 35.10
CA THR A 173 -7.34 -4.93 34.19
C THR A 173 -7.68 -5.17 32.72
N ALA A 174 -8.71 -5.96 32.40
CA ALA A 174 -9.14 -6.22 31.04
C ALA A 174 -10.66 -6.35 30.91
N LEU A 175 -11.17 -5.95 29.75
CA LEU A 175 -12.58 -6.03 29.32
C LEU A 175 -12.72 -7.10 28.26
N VAL A 176 -13.77 -7.91 28.34
CA VAL A 176 -14.03 -8.97 27.37
C VAL A 176 -15.26 -8.62 26.54
N ILE A 177 -15.08 -8.60 25.21
CA ILE A 177 -16.16 -8.38 24.24
C ILE A 177 -16.25 -9.55 23.25
N LYS A 178 -17.46 -9.85 22.76
CA LYS A 178 -17.64 -10.78 21.65
C LYS A 178 -17.40 -10.06 20.34
N VAL A 179 -16.64 -10.68 19.40
CA VAL A 179 -16.17 -10.03 18.16
C VAL A 179 -16.66 -10.69 16.87
N ASN A 180 -17.55 -11.69 16.98
CA ASN A 180 -18.03 -12.38 15.78
C ASN A 180 -18.64 -11.43 14.76
N ASP A 181 -19.51 -10.51 15.18
CA ASP A 181 -20.21 -9.58 14.30
C ASP A 181 -19.25 -8.61 13.56
N ILE A 182 -18.07 -8.36 14.14
CA ILE A 182 -17.02 -7.54 13.48
C ILE A 182 -16.47 -8.25 12.24
N TYR A 183 -16.27 -9.57 12.34
CA TYR A 183 -15.52 -10.32 11.34
C TYR A 183 -16.37 -11.25 10.48
N ASP A 184 -17.67 -11.42 10.75
CA ASP A 184 -18.61 -12.15 9.89
C ASP A 184 -19.34 -11.24 8.88
N GLY A 185 -18.97 -9.96 8.83
CA GLY A 185 -19.53 -8.96 7.92
C GLY A 185 -20.85 -8.36 8.37
N THR A 186 -21.29 -8.60 9.63
CA THR A 186 -22.49 -7.99 10.21
C THR A 186 -22.25 -6.54 10.62
N GLU A 187 -21.12 -6.26 11.27
CA GLU A 187 -20.72 -4.90 11.68
C GLU A 187 -19.89 -4.23 10.57
N THR A 188 -20.55 -3.40 9.77
CA THR A 188 -19.96 -2.80 8.57
C THR A 188 -19.18 -1.51 8.85
N SER A 189 -19.22 -0.96 10.05
CA SER A 189 -18.44 0.24 10.39
C SER A 189 -16.94 -0.03 10.54
N ILE A 190 -16.56 -1.29 10.75
CA ILE A 190 -15.17 -1.72 10.92
C ILE A 190 -14.64 -2.42 9.67
N ASN A 191 -15.50 -3.20 9.01
CA ASN A 191 -15.15 -3.91 7.78
C ASN A 191 -16.33 -3.94 6.81
N ASN A 192 -16.24 -3.18 5.73
CA ASN A 192 -17.27 -3.10 4.69
C ASN A 192 -16.69 -3.40 3.30
N VAL A 193 -16.15 -4.61 3.12
CA VAL A 193 -15.44 -5.00 1.90
C VAL A 193 -16.27 -4.78 0.64
N PHE A 194 -17.54 -5.25 0.62
CA PHE A 194 -18.32 -5.25 -0.62
C PHE A 194 -18.73 -3.86 -1.10
N THR A 195 -18.89 -2.90 -0.19
CA THR A 195 -19.06 -1.50 -0.56
C THR A 195 -17.74 -0.90 -1.06
N ASN A 196 -16.65 -1.18 -0.36
CA ASN A 196 -15.34 -0.61 -0.68
C ASN A 196 -14.73 -1.14 -1.99
N ILE A 197 -15.08 -2.36 -2.40
CA ILE A 197 -14.72 -2.89 -3.74
C ILE A 197 -15.81 -2.62 -4.81
N ASN A 198 -16.74 -1.70 -4.52
CA ASN A 198 -17.77 -1.23 -5.45
C ASN A 198 -18.82 -2.28 -5.89
N LEU A 199 -19.09 -3.28 -5.07
CA LEU A 199 -20.20 -4.21 -5.31
C LEU A 199 -21.54 -3.71 -4.75
N GLY A 200 -21.52 -2.72 -3.83
CA GLY A 200 -22.71 -2.05 -3.30
C GLY A 200 -23.65 -2.95 -2.50
N THR A 201 -23.13 -4.02 -1.90
CA THR A 201 -23.91 -5.04 -1.19
C THR A 201 -23.34 -5.27 0.22
N SER A 202 -24.03 -6.06 1.03
CA SER A 202 -23.57 -6.47 2.35
C SER A 202 -23.28 -7.97 2.37
N ALA A 203 -22.47 -8.40 3.33
CA ALA A 203 -22.20 -9.82 3.55
C ALA A 203 -23.48 -10.55 3.97
N ILE A 204 -23.63 -11.80 3.50
CA ILE A 204 -24.69 -12.71 3.93
C ILE A 204 -24.17 -13.51 5.12
N LYS A 205 -24.63 -13.19 6.32
CA LYS A 205 -24.13 -13.76 7.58
C LYS A 205 -24.02 -15.29 7.56
N ASN A 206 -25.04 -15.98 7.08
CA ASN A 206 -25.07 -17.45 7.07
C ASN A 206 -24.14 -18.10 6.01
N LEU A 207 -23.57 -17.29 5.10
CA LEU A 207 -22.60 -17.72 4.08
C LEU A 207 -21.22 -17.14 4.35
N SER A 208 -21.05 -16.45 5.48
CA SER A 208 -19.80 -15.81 5.89
C SER A 208 -19.28 -16.43 7.16
N ARG A 209 -17.97 -16.51 7.34
CA ARG A 209 -17.35 -17.15 8.51
C ARG A 209 -15.98 -16.58 8.83
N ILE A 210 -15.61 -16.64 10.10
CA ILE A 210 -14.25 -16.35 10.55
C ILE A 210 -13.42 -17.62 10.35
N LEU A 211 -12.28 -17.49 9.65
CA LEU A 211 -11.34 -18.59 9.41
C LEU A 211 -10.34 -18.70 10.55
N SER A 212 -9.79 -17.59 11.00
CA SER A 212 -8.85 -17.53 12.12
C SER A 212 -8.78 -16.13 12.74
N ILE A 213 -8.38 -16.06 14.01
CA ILE A 213 -7.94 -14.83 14.64
C ILE A 213 -6.60 -15.10 15.32
N LYS A 214 -5.58 -14.32 14.95
CA LYS A 214 -4.22 -14.38 15.48
C LYS A 214 -3.95 -13.11 16.27
N SER A 215 -3.17 -13.21 17.33
CA SER A 215 -2.75 -12.05 18.11
C SER A 215 -1.22 -12.00 18.20
N PHE A 216 -0.66 -10.85 17.87
CA PHE A 216 0.76 -10.53 17.89
C PHE A 216 1.02 -9.45 18.96
N PRO A 217 2.28 -9.11 19.27
CA PRO A 217 2.59 -8.16 20.34
C PRO A 217 1.96 -6.77 20.19
N ASN A 218 1.76 -6.29 18.95
CA ASN A 218 1.25 -4.95 18.65
C ASN A 218 0.05 -4.95 17.68
N ASN A 219 -0.46 -6.11 17.27
CA ASN A 219 -1.62 -6.21 16.41
C ASN A 219 -2.41 -7.49 16.64
N VAL A 220 -3.66 -7.47 16.19
CA VAL A 220 -4.54 -8.64 16.09
C VAL A 220 -5.06 -8.71 14.68
N VAL A 221 -5.02 -9.89 14.08
CA VAL A 221 -5.45 -10.12 12.69
C VAL A 221 -6.53 -11.18 12.66
N ALA A 222 -7.68 -10.84 12.09
CA ALA A 222 -8.75 -11.78 11.79
C ALA A 222 -8.79 -12.05 10.28
N THR A 223 -8.81 -13.32 9.90
CA THR A 223 -9.04 -13.74 8.51
C THR A 223 -10.47 -14.27 8.41
N SER A 224 -11.23 -13.77 7.45
CA SER A 224 -12.64 -14.13 7.23
C SER A 224 -12.92 -14.43 5.77
N GLU A 225 -13.82 -15.39 5.55
CA GLU A 225 -14.44 -15.67 4.26
C GLU A 225 -15.82 -15.03 4.26
N LEU A 226 -16.03 -14.02 3.41
CA LEU A 226 -17.24 -13.24 3.32
C LEU A 226 -17.89 -13.47 1.97
N THR A 227 -19.21 -13.70 1.98
CA THR A 227 -20.00 -13.95 0.77
C THR A 227 -21.13 -12.95 0.65
N THR A 228 -21.31 -12.42 -0.56
CA THR A 228 -22.46 -11.59 -0.91
C THR A 228 -23.15 -12.12 -2.16
N LYS A 229 -24.28 -11.53 -2.50
CA LYS A 229 -25.01 -11.79 -3.72
C LYS A 229 -25.15 -10.48 -4.49
N VAL A 230 -24.58 -10.44 -5.67
CA VAL A 230 -24.71 -9.32 -6.60
C VAL A 230 -25.80 -9.65 -7.62
N THR A 231 -26.71 -8.72 -7.86
CA THR A 231 -27.78 -8.89 -8.86
C THR A 231 -27.59 -7.86 -9.97
N GLU A 232 -27.49 -8.34 -11.18
CA GLU A 232 -27.41 -7.53 -12.39
C GLU A 232 -28.55 -7.92 -13.33
N GLY A 233 -29.51 -7.02 -13.49
CA GLY A 233 -30.74 -7.29 -14.25
C GLY A 233 -31.52 -8.47 -13.64
N THR A 234 -31.69 -9.54 -14.40
CA THR A 234 -32.36 -10.78 -13.97
C THR A 234 -31.40 -11.85 -13.42
N THR A 235 -30.10 -11.61 -13.52
CA THR A 235 -29.07 -12.57 -13.11
C THR A 235 -28.52 -12.23 -11.74
N SER A 236 -28.38 -13.24 -10.89
CA SER A 236 -27.74 -13.09 -9.59
C SER A 236 -26.53 -14.01 -9.48
N VAL A 237 -25.41 -13.46 -9.01
CA VAL A 237 -24.15 -14.18 -8.81
C VAL A 237 -23.72 -14.06 -7.36
N TYR A 238 -23.26 -15.17 -6.77
CA TYR A 238 -22.61 -15.15 -5.47
C TYR A 238 -21.15 -14.79 -5.65
N VAL A 239 -20.66 -13.88 -4.82
CA VAL A 239 -19.25 -13.46 -4.77
C VAL A 239 -18.73 -13.74 -3.37
N THR A 240 -17.68 -14.56 -3.29
CA THR A 240 -16.98 -14.86 -2.03
C THR A 240 -15.58 -14.30 -2.09
N VAL A 241 -15.17 -13.56 -1.05
CA VAL A 241 -13.81 -13.04 -0.88
C VAL A 241 -13.27 -13.47 0.47
N GLU A 242 -11.97 -13.69 0.54
CA GLU A 242 -11.25 -13.85 1.81
C GLU A 242 -10.56 -12.53 2.13
N VAL A 243 -10.73 -12.06 3.36
CA VAL A 243 -10.20 -10.77 3.82
C VAL A 243 -9.39 -10.95 5.10
N SER A 244 -8.37 -10.14 5.29
CA SER A 244 -7.74 -9.93 6.59
C SER A 244 -8.13 -8.56 7.13
N SER A 245 -8.50 -8.52 8.40
CA SER A 245 -8.86 -7.31 9.13
C SER A 245 -7.97 -7.24 10.36
N SER A 246 -7.09 -6.25 10.39
CA SER A 246 -6.08 -6.08 11.45
C SER A 246 -6.42 -4.89 12.32
N ILE A 247 -6.18 -5.02 13.63
CA ILE A 247 -6.16 -3.91 14.58
C ILE A 247 -4.71 -3.74 15.05
N LEU A 248 -4.08 -2.65 14.67
CA LEU A 248 -2.69 -2.32 14.97
C LEU A 248 -2.61 -1.25 16.04
N LEU A 249 -1.78 -1.45 17.05
CA LEU A 249 -1.46 -0.43 18.04
C LEU A 249 -0.45 0.56 17.47
N LEU A 250 -0.86 1.82 17.34
CA LEU A 250 0.03 2.89 16.88
C LEU A 250 1.06 3.25 17.95
N PRO A 251 2.26 3.71 17.54
CA PRO A 251 3.28 4.18 18.48
C PRO A 251 2.71 5.25 19.42
N GLU A 252 3.07 5.20 20.69
CA GLU A 252 2.61 6.19 21.68
C GLU A 252 3.08 7.59 21.30
N LYS A 253 4.36 7.70 20.88
CA LYS A 253 4.92 8.94 20.34
C LYS A 253 5.01 8.81 18.82
N PRO A 254 4.19 9.54 18.06
CA PRO A 254 4.30 9.59 16.61
C PRO A 254 5.70 10.04 16.17
N MET A 255 6.12 9.62 14.97
CA MET A 255 7.35 10.12 14.36
C MET A 255 7.25 11.64 14.18
N THR A 256 8.36 12.36 14.32
CA THR A 256 8.42 13.78 13.93
C THR A 256 8.17 13.90 12.44
N GLY A 257 7.09 14.58 12.05
CA GLY A 257 6.76 14.83 10.65
C GLY A 257 7.86 15.66 9.97
N ARG A 258 7.94 15.60 8.65
CA ARG A 258 8.81 16.45 7.83
C ARG A 258 7.97 17.14 6.78
N PHE A 259 8.11 18.47 6.65
CA PHE A 259 7.35 19.22 5.67
C PHE A 259 7.67 18.79 4.24
N ASP A 260 6.62 18.73 3.44
CA ASP A 260 6.72 18.57 1.99
C ASP A 260 7.36 19.81 1.34
N ASN A 261 7.98 19.59 0.20
CA ASN A 261 8.47 20.66 -0.67
C ASN A 261 8.29 20.26 -2.13
N GLN A 262 7.73 21.15 -2.93
CA GLN A 262 7.45 20.93 -4.36
C GLN A 262 8.70 20.60 -5.22
N LYS A 263 9.91 20.76 -4.68
CA LYS A 263 11.15 20.37 -5.36
C LYS A 263 11.51 18.90 -5.18
N VAL A 264 10.80 18.18 -4.31
CA VAL A 264 11.08 16.77 -4.00
C VAL A 264 9.78 15.98 -3.98
N GLY A 265 9.69 14.94 -4.78
CA GLY A 265 8.46 14.19 -4.99
C GLY A 265 8.22 13.12 -3.93
N TYR A 266 7.54 13.46 -2.86
CA TYR A 266 7.04 12.51 -1.87
C TYR A 266 5.52 12.42 -1.87
N PHE A 267 4.98 11.25 -1.54
CA PHE A 267 3.60 11.17 -1.09
C PHE A 267 3.45 11.97 0.20
N THR A 268 2.28 12.55 0.39
CA THR A 268 2.06 13.46 1.51
C THR A 268 0.84 13.07 2.35
N ASN A 269 0.93 13.38 3.63
CA ASN A 269 -0.16 13.31 4.58
C ASN A 269 -0.62 14.75 4.91
N PRO A 270 -1.79 15.20 4.40
CA PRO A 270 -2.25 16.55 4.61
C PRO A 270 -2.86 16.73 6.02
N LEU A 271 -2.51 17.82 6.68
CA LEU A 271 -3.02 18.21 7.97
C LEU A 271 -3.52 19.66 7.90
N LEU A 272 -4.74 19.89 8.37
CA LEU A 272 -5.26 21.24 8.52
C LEU A 272 -4.54 21.95 9.69
N SER A 273 -4.15 23.19 9.52
CA SER A 273 -3.43 23.97 10.52
C SER A 273 -4.11 25.31 10.79
N PHE A 274 -4.19 25.65 12.07
CA PHE A 274 -4.65 26.94 12.57
C PHE A 274 -3.59 27.58 13.46
N SER A 275 -3.51 28.91 13.44
CA SER A 275 -2.68 29.69 14.36
C SER A 275 -3.26 31.09 14.51
N ASP A 276 -3.07 31.71 15.68
CA ASP A 276 -3.46 33.10 15.93
C ASP A 276 -2.73 34.07 14.98
N ALA A 277 -1.57 33.69 14.47
CA ALA A 277 -0.79 34.48 13.52
C ALA A 277 -1.29 34.39 12.07
N GLN A 278 -2.20 33.46 11.74
CA GLN A 278 -2.74 33.27 10.40
C GLN A 278 -3.99 34.09 10.17
N GLN A 279 -4.14 34.65 8.96
CA GLN A 279 -5.38 35.33 8.52
C GLN A 279 -6.30 34.39 7.72
N GLY A 280 -6.14 33.08 7.84
CA GLY A 280 -6.91 32.05 7.17
C GLY A 280 -6.51 30.68 7.69
N THR A 281 -6.97 29.63 7.01
CA THR A 281 -6.57 28.25 7.29
C THR A 281 -5.41 27.84 6.39
N ASP A 282 -4.48 27.07 6.91
CA ASP A 282 -3.36 26.52 6.14
C ASP A 282 -3.42 24.99 6.10
N LYS A 283 -2.98 24.39 4.99
CA LYS A 283 -2.81 22.95 4.84
C LYS A 283 -1.33 22.64 4.88
N LYS A 284 -0.85 22.19 6.03
CA LYS A 284 0.48 21.63 6.15
C LYS A 284 0.49 20.21 5.57
N GLN A 285 1.56 19.85 4.87
CA GLN A 285 1.74 18.51 4.33
C GLN A 285 3.03 17.94 4.88
N TYR A 286 2.94 16.76 5.50
CA TYR A 286 4.09 15.99 5.87
C TYR A 286 4.37 14.93 4.80
N ILE A 287 5.64 14.74 4.43
CA ILE A 287 6.04 13.65 3.55
C ILE A 287 5.82 12.30 4.24
N THR A 288 5.46 11.28 3.46
CA THR A 288 5.40 9.92 3.97
C THR A 288 6.79 9.29 3.91
N ARG A 289 7.24 8.69 5.01
CA ARG A 289 8.56 8.06 5.11
C ARG A 289 8.65 7.07 6.26
N TRP A 290 9.60 6.16 6.21
CA TRP A 290 9.94 5.31 7.34
C TRP A 290 10.64 6.12 8.44
N ARG A 291 10.45 5.70 9.68
CA ARG A 291 11.23 6.24 10.81
C ARG A 291 12.67 5.72 10.71
N MET A 292 13.59 6.62 10.39
CA MET A 292 15.01 6.31 10.24
C MET A 292 15.82 7.18 11.19
N GLU A 293 16.30 6.58 12.28
CA GLU A 293 17.03 7.28 13.34
C GLU A 293 18.30 6.50 13.71
N PRO A 294 19.41 7.19 14.00
CA PRO A 294 20.62 6.53 14.50
C PRO A 294 20.40 6.00 15.92
N LYS A 295 21.08 4.92 16.27
CA LYS A 295 21.07 4.39 17.63
C LYS A 295 21.54 5.48 18.60
N PRO A 296 21.04 5.51 19.85
CA PRO A 296 21.40 6.57 20.81
C PRO A 296 22.92 6.78 20.95
N GLU A 297 23.70 5.70 20.99
CA GLU A 297 25.15 5.70 21.08
C GLU A 297 25.85 6.24 19.83
N ASP A 298 25.21 6.16 18.66
CA ASP A 298 25.80 6.58 17.37
C ASP A 298 25.39 8.00 16.96
N ARG A 299 24.50 8.67 17.70
CA ARG A 299 23.94 9.98 17.32
C ARG A 299 25.00 11.06 17.15
N GLU A 300 25.99 11.10 18.05
CA GLU A 300 27.07 12.09 17.97
C GLU A 300 27.98 11.82 16.75
N ALA A 301 28.31 10.57 16.50
CA ALA A 301 29.10 10.15 15.32
C ALA A 301 28.38 10.47 14.02
N TYR A 302 27.07 10.20 13.97
CA TYR A 302 26.21 10.52 12.82
C TYR A 302 26.19 12.04 12.54
N LEU A 303 25.98 12.87 13.55
CA LEU A 303 25.97 14.34 13.39
C LEU A 303 27.34 14.90 12.97
N LYS A 304 28.44 14.18 13.22
CA LYS A 304 29.79 14.47 12.70
C LYS A 304 30.02 13.97 11.28
N GLY A 305 29.01 13.40 10.61
CA GLY A 305 29.05 12.93 9.23
C GLY A 305 29.50 11.48 9.06
N GLN A 306 29.58 10.68 10.12
CA GLN A 306 29.85 9.26 10.00
C GLN A 306 28.58 8.50 9.59
N THR A 307 28.72 7.48 8.76
CA THR A 307 27.65 6.58 8.37
C THR A 307 27.47 5.51 9.44
N VAL A 308 26.24 5.37 9.98
CA VAL A 308 25.90 4.47 11.08
C VAL A 308 24.72 3.55 10.72
N GLU A 309 24.45 2.54 11.51
CA GLU A 309 23.26 1.72 11.37
C GLU A 309 22.04 2.41 11.99
N PRO A 310 20.84 2.29 11.39
CA PRO A 310 19.62 2.77 12.01
C PRO A 310 19.22 1.89 13.22
N ILE A 311 18.37 2.44 14.10
CA ILE A 311 17.73 1.66 15.18
C ILE A 311 16.97 0.47 14.59
N LYS A 312 16.18 0.70 13.52
CA LYS A 312 15.40 -0.31 12.83
C LYS A 312 15.63 -0.16 11.33
N PRO A 313 16.25 -1.13 10.65
CA PRO A 313 16.34 -1.14 9.20
C PRO A 313 14.97 -1.42 8.58
N ILE A 314 14.78 -0.99 7.33
CA ILE A 314 13.65 -1.37 6.49
C ILE A 314 13.93 -2.78 5.98
N VAL A 315 13.03 -3.72 6.23
CA VAL A 315 13.21 -5.11 5.81
C VAL A 315 12.04 -5.54 4.95
N PHE A 316 12.33 -5.93 3.70
CA PHE A 316 11.37 -6.56 2.82
C PHE A 316 11.59 -8.07 2.78
N TYR A 317 10.49 -8.81 2.84
CA TYR A 317 10.49 -10.26 2.73
C TYR A 317 9.97 -10.66 1.36
N ILE A 318 10.72 -11.50 0.65
CA ILE A 318 10.34 -12.03 -0.66
C ILE A 318 9.53 -13.31 -0.43
N ASP A 319 8.28 -13.29 -0.90
CA ASP A 319 7.34 -14.40 -0.83
C ASP A 319 7.95 -15.67 -1.46
N ASN A 320 7.76 -16.81 -0.81
CA ASN A 320 8.25 -18.11 -1.27
C ASN A 320 7.53 -18.63 -2.54
N SER A 321 6.41 -18.03 -2.95
CA SER A 321 5.76 -18.27 -4.25
C SER A 321 6.46 -17.57 -5.42
N THR A 322 7.43 -16.67 -5.15
CA THR A 322 8.26 -16.03 -6.17
C THR A 322 9.13 -17.07 -6.89
N PRO A 323 9.11 -17.15 -8.24
CA PRO A 323 9.98 -18.08 -8.99
C PRO A 323 11.46 -17.91 -8.64
N TYR A 324 12.17 -19.02 -8.43
CA TYR A 324 13.54 -19.05 -7.92
C TYR A 324 14.51 -18.20 -8.76
N GLN A 325 14.39 -18.24 -10.10
CA GLN A 325 15.27 -17.48 -11.00
C GLN A 325 15.15 -15.97 -10.82
N TRP A 326 14.03 -15.44 -10.29
CA TRP A 326 13.80 -14.00 -10.13
C TRP A 326 14.16 -13.44 -8.75
N ARG A 327 14.23 -14.29 -7.71
CA ARG A 327 14.45 -13.85 -6.32
C ARG A 327 15.71 -13.02 -6.14
N SER A 328 16.83 -13.45 -6.76
CA SER A 328 18.11 -12.73 -6.65
C SER A 328 18.07 -11.34 -7.29
N TYR A 329 17.30 -11.17 -8.37
CA TYR A 329 17.15 -9.87 -9.05
C TYR A 329 16.21 -8.94 -8.27
N ILE A 330 15.11 -9.46 -7.76
CA ILE A 330 14.21 -8.71 -6.88
C ILE A 330 14.96 -8.25 -5.63
N LYS A 331 15.73 -9.15 -5.00
CA LYS A 331 16.56 -8.81 -3.85
C LYS A 331 17.51 -7.66 -4.15
N LYS A 332 18.22 -7.71 -5.27
CA LYS A 332 19.10 -6.63 -5.72
C LYS A 332 18.34 -5.33 -5.93
N GLY A 333 17.16 -5.36 -6.57
CA GLY A 333 16.32 -4.18 -6.79
C GLY A 333 15.90 -3.50 -5.48
N ILE A 334 15.60 -4.27 -4.43
CA ILE A 334 15.32 -3.75 -3.09
C ILE A 334 16.58 -3.11 -2.49
N GLU A 335 17.70 -3.82 -2.53
CA GLU A 335 18.95 -3.42 -1.89
C GLU A 335 19.72 -2.32 -2.64
N ASP A 336 19.38 -2.02 -3.89
CA ASP A 336 19.96 -0.91 -4.67
C ASP A 336 19.78 0.44 -3.97
N TRP A 337 18.69 0.63 -3.24
CA TRP A 337 18.42 1.84 -2.45
C TRP A 337 19.42 2.08 -1.32
N GLN A 338 20.22 1.08 -0.94
CA GLN A 338 21.23 1.23 0.09
C GLN A 338 22.22 2.36 -0.23
N THR A 339 22.58 2.55 -1.50
CA THR A 339 23.47 3.65 -1.92
C THR A 339 22.87 5.03 -1.64
N ALA A 340 21.55 5.18 -1.78
CA ALA A 340 20.85 6.42 -1.46
C ALA A 340 20.76 6.63 0.07
N PHE A 341 20.56 5.58 0.85
CA PHE A 341 20.59 5.67 2.31
C PHE A 341 21.98 6.01 2.85
N GLU A 342 23.06 5.56 2.21
CA GLU A 342 24.42 5.95 2.59
C GLU A 342 24.65 7.45 2.41
N LYS A 343 24.06 8.08 1.39
CA LYS A 343 24.06 9.54 1.24
C LYS A 343 23.32 10.23 2.39
N ALA A 344 22.25 9.61 2.90
CA ALA A 344 21.54 10.08 4.08
C ALA A 344 22.28 9.78 5.40
N GLY A 345 23.40 9.05 5.37
CA GLY A 345 24.24 8.71 6.52
C GLY A 345 23.91 7.36 7.19
N PHE A 346 23.18 6.46 6.51
CA PHE A 346 22.81 5.16 7.05
C PHE A 346 23.36 3.99 6.22
N LYS A 347 24.10 3.09 6.85
CA LYS A 347 24.48 1.79 6.30
C LYS A 347 23.51 0.70 6.78
N ASN A 348 23.35 -0.38 6.00
CA ASN A 348 22.43 -1.48 6.31
C ASN A 348 21.00 -1.01 6.61
N ALA A 349 20.57 0.06 5.90
CA ALA A 349 19.29 0.71 6.14
C ALA A 349 18.11 -0.02 5.49
N ILE A 350 18.35 -0.71 4.38
CA ILE A 350 17.35 -1.49 3.65
C ILE A 350 17.90 -2.88 3.34
N ILE A 351 17.10 -3.91 3.62
CA ILE A 351 17.50 -5.31 3.56
C ILE A 351 16.38 -6.13 2.93
N ALA A 352 16.74 -7.03 2.01
CA ALA A 352 15.84 -8.03 1.47
C ALA A 352 16.13 -9.41 2.04
N LYS A 353 15.08 -10.12 2.46
CA LYS A 353 15.16 -11.50 2.97
C LYS A 353 14.20 -12.40 2.20
N GLU A 354 14.65 -13.60 1.86
CA GLU A 354 13.75 -14.62 1.33
C GLU A 354 13.02 -15.31 2.46
N ILE A 355 11.70 -15.51 2.31
CA ILE A 355 10.92 -16.32 3.25
C ILE A 355 11.31 -17.78 3.01
N THR A 356 11.74 -18.47 4.06
CA THR A 356 12.04 -19.90 4.05
C THR A 356 11.02 -20.65 4.91
N ASP A 357 10.82 -21.95 4.63
CA ASP A 357 9.88 -22.78 5.40
C ASP A 357 10.20 -22.87 6.90
N SER A 358 11.46 -22.59 7.28
CA SER A 358 11.90 -22.52 8.67
C SER A 358 11.57 -21.19 9.37
N MET A 359 11.23 -20.17 8.61
CA MET A 359 10.82 -18.86 9.14
C MET A 359 9.31 -18.89 9.42
N HIS A 360 8.93 -18.60 10.64
CA HIS A 360 7.54 -18.41 11.02
C HIS A 360 7.08 -16.98 10.70
N VAL A 361 7.21 -16.56 9.42
CA VAL A 361 6.69 -15.27 8.94
C VAL A 361 5.21 -15.45 8.66
N ASP A 362 4.39 -14.67 9.35
CA ASP A 362 2.98 -14.55 9.03
C ASP A 362 2.80 -13.32 8.15
N MET A 363 2.41 -13.52 6.90
CA MET A 363 2.26 -12.42 5.93
C MET A 363 1.09 -11.47 6.26
N ASP A 364 0.25 -11.84 7.22
CA ASP A 364 -0.82 -10.99 7.72
C ASP A 364 -0.37 -10.11 8.91
N ASP A 365 0.81 -10.38 9.47
CA ASP A 365 1.38 -9.57 10.55
C ASP A 365 2.02 -8.30 9.97
N VAL A 366 1.49 -7.14 10.32
CA VAL A 366 1.96 -5.81 9.88
C VAL A 366 3.41 -5.49 10.27
N ASN A 367 4.08 -6.36 11.01
CA ASN A 367 5.51 -6.21 11.27
C ASN A 367 6.41 -6.69 10.12
N TYR A 368 5.83 -7.30 9.09
CA TYR A 368 6.53 -7.83 7.93
C TYR A 368 6.05 -7.14 6.66
N SER A 369 6.93 -6.38 6.01
CA SER A 369 6.68 -5.87 4.65
C SER A 369 7.03 -6.95 3.65
N VAL A 370 6.07 -7.37 2.83
CA VAL A 370 6.23 -8.53 1.95
C VAL A 370 6.11 -8.13 0.48
N LEU A 371 7.05 -8.59 -0.34
CA LEU A 371 6.86 -8.62 -1.79
C LEU A 371 6.11 -9.91 -2.13
N THR A 372 4.81 -9.76 -2.38
CA THR A 372 3.90 -10.87 -2.69
C THR A 372 3.84 -11.12 -4.19
N TYR A 373 4.11 -12.35 -4.60
CA TYR A 373 4.03 -12.78 -6.00
C TYR A 373 2.66 -13.36 -6.31
N ALA A 374 1.88 -12.71 -7.16
CA ALA A 374 0.50 -13.08 -7.45
C ALA A 374 0.32 -13.58 -8.90
N ALA A 375 -0.36 -14.70 -9.06
CA ALA A 375 -0.82 -15.19 -10.36
C ALA A 375 -1.98 -14.30 -10.84
N SER A 376 -1.74 -13.49 -11.87
CA SER A 376 -2.73 -12.59 -12.46
C SER A 376 -2.36 -12.28 -13.90
N GLU A 377 -3.35 -12.03 -14.75
CA GLU A 377 -3.16 -11.52 -16.11
C GLU A 377 -2.81 -10.03 -16.14
N LYS A 378 -2.91 -9.34 -15.02
CA LYS A 378 -2.61 -7.92 -14.90
C LYS A 378 -1.12 -7.65 -15.16
N LYS A 379 -0.84 -6.72 -16.08
CA LYS A 379 0.51 -6.29 -16.46
C LYS A 379 0.95 -5.11 -15.60
N ASN A 380 1.20 -5.32 -14.30
CA ASN A 380 1.62 -4.25 -13.39
C ASN A 380 2.36 -4.81 -12.17
N ALA A 381 2.93 -3.90 -11.36
CA ALA A 381 3.32 -4.09 -9.97
C ALA A 381 2.83 -2.89 -9.16
N MET A 382 2.82 -2.95 -7.85
CA MET A 382 2.32 -1.87 -7.00
C MET A 382 2.96 -1.93 -5.61
N GLY A 383 3.44 -0.80 -5.09
CA GLY A 383 4.05 -0.67 -3.76
C GLY A 383 3.26 0.23 -2.81
N PRO A 384 2.06 -0.18 -2.33
CA PRO A 384 1.31 0.60 -1.35
C PRO A 384 2.01 0.61 0.00
N SER A 385 1.72 1.65 0.80
CA SER A 385 2.23 1.79 2.17
C SER A 385 1.09 1.97 3.17
N LEU A 386 1.27 1.40 4.36
CA LEU A 386 0.44 1.63 5.52
C LEU A 386 1.03 2.78 6.35
N LEU A 387 0.24 3.80 6.61
CA LEU A 387 0.70 5.05 7.22
C LEU A 387 0.11 5.26 8.60
N ASP A 388 0.91 5.84 9.50
CA ASP A 388 0.40 6.53 10.68
C ASP A 388 -0.15 7.90 10.25
N PRO A 389 -1.49 8.12 10.29
CA PRO A 389 -2.09 9.35 9.79
C PRO A 389 -1.73 10.59 10.63
N ARG A 390 -1.12 10.44 11.81
CA ARG A 390 -0.69 11.54 12.68
C ARG A 390 0.63 12.18 12.23
N SER A 391 1.49 11.42 11.52
CA SER A 391 2.88 11.84 11.22
C SER A 391 3.33 11.59 9.78
N GLY A 392 2.62 10.75 9.03
CA GLY A 392 3.07 10.24 7.74
C GLY A 392 4.15 9.14 7.87
N GLU A 393 4.36 8.57 9.06
CA GLU A 393 5.27 7.43 9.24
C GLU A 393 4.76 6.23 8.47
N ILE A 394 5.60 5.63 7.62
CA ILE A 394 5.32 4.35 6.99
C ILE A 394 5.56 3.25 8.03
N LEU A 395 4.53 2.47 8.33
CA LEU A 395 4.55 1.39 9.32
C LEU A 395 4.83 0.04 8.69
N GLU A 396 4.33 -0.16 7.49
CA GLU A 396 4.46 -1.34 6.66
C GLU A 396 4.33 -0.93 5.18
N ALA A 397 4.95 -1.69 4.27
CA ALA A 397 4.74 -1.51 2.84
C ALA A 397 4.80 -2.89 2.15
N ASP A 398 3.66 -3.32 1.60
CA ASP A 398 3.59 -4.53 0.80
C ASP A 398 3.77 -4.19 -0.69
N ILE A 399 4.56 -5.00 -1.40
CA ILE A 399 4.70 -4.88 -2.84
C ILE A 399 3.92 -6.01 -3.50
N MET A 400 2.95 -5.65 -4.33
CA MET A 400 2.19 -6.59 -5.13
C MET A 400 2.85 -6.78 -6.48
N TRP A 401 3.36 -7.98 -6.74
CA TRP A 401 3.97 -8.35 -8.00
C TRP A 401 3.06 -9.30 -8.79
N TRP A 402 2.48 -8.85 -9.89
CA TRP A 402 1.66 -9.70 -10.74
C TRP A 402 2.52 -10.40 -11.79
N HIS A 403 2.32 -11.70 -11.95
CA HIS A 403 3.14 -12.52 -12.85
C HIS A 403 3.25 -11.95 -14.27
N ASN A 404 2.16 -11.42 -14.80
CA ASN A 404 2.11 -10.96 -16.20
C ASN A 404 2.83 -9.62 -16.45
N VAL A 405 3.42 -8.99 -15.42
CA VAL A 405 4.37 -7.86 -15.61
C VAL A 405 5.55 -8.30 -16.49
N LEU A 406 5.92 -9.58 -16.42
CA LEU A 406 6.99 -10.15 -17.23
C LEU A 406 6.74 -10.00 -18.74
N SER A 407 5.50 -10.20 -19.20
CA SER A 407 5.16 -10.05 -20.61
C SER A 407 5.30 -8.61 -21.08
N MET A 408 4.88 -7.64 -20.27
CA MET A 408 5.01 -6.22 -20.56
C MET A 408 6.48 -5.79 -20.63
N VAL A 409 7.26 -6.18 -19.65
CA VAL A 409 8.70 -5.85 -19.59
C VAL A 409 9.44 -6.45 -20.77
N ARG A 410 9.13 -7.69 -21.15
CA ARG A 410 9.68 -8.36 -22.35
C ARG A 410 9.37 -7.55 -23.62
N GLU A 411 8.12 -7.14 -23.80
CA GLU A 411 7.70 -6.32 -24.93
C GLU A 411 8.51 -5.01 -24.99
N TRP A 412 8.67 -4.29 -23.88
CA TRP A 412 9.47 -3.07 -23.82
C TRP A 412 10.93 -3.31 -24.18
N ILE A 413 11.58 -4.32 -23.61
CA ILE A 413 12.98 -4.63 -23.93
C ILE A 413 13.12 -4.90 -25.43
N THR A 414 12.28 -5.74 -26.01
CA THR A 414 12.35 -6.11 -27.42
C THR A 414 12.15 -4.91 -28.34
N VAL A 415 11.13 -4.08 -28.08
CA VAL A 415 10.76 -2.93 -28.92
C VAL A 415 11.78 -1.79 -28.76
N GLN A 416 12.25 -1.52 -27.56
CA GLN A 416 13.08 -0.36 -27.27
C GLN A 416 14.57 -0.63 -27.47
N THR A 417 15.02 -1.88 -27.26
CA THR A 417 16.46 -2.20 -27.31
C THR A 417 16.86 -3.21 -28.38
N GLY A 418 15.92 -3.88 -29.04
CA GLY A 418 16.20 -4.98 -29.97
C GLY A 418 17.11 -4.61 -31.14
N THR A 419 17.23 -3.32 -31.51
CA THR A 419 18.18 -2.87 -32.53
C THR A 419 19.64 -2.91 -32.06
N VAL A 420 19.90 -2.70 -30.77
CA VAL A 420 21.26 -2.58 -30.18
C VAL A 420 21.60 -3.74 -29.25
N CYS A 421 20.60 -4.51 -28.80
CA CYS A 421 20.72 -5.68 -27.92
C CYS A 421 20.29 -6.94 -28.68
N PRO A 422 21.20 -7.76 -29.21
CA PRO A 422 20.84 -9.00 -29.92
C PRO A 422 20.06 -9.98 -29.06
N GLU A 423 20.33 -10.05 -27.77
CA GLU A 423 19.69 -10.91 -26.79
C GLU A 423 18.19 -10.60 -26.61
N ALA A 424 17.77 -9.39 -26.98
CA ALA A 424 16.36 -8.94 -26.92
C ALA A 424 15.50 -9.42 -28.10
N ARG A 425 16.08 -10.16 -29.06
CA ARG A 425 15.46 -10.56 -30.34
C ARG A 425 14.85 -11.94 -30.31
N SER A 426 14.18 -12.30 -29.22
CA SER A 426 13.60 -13.63 -29.02
C SER A 426 12.28 -13.53 -28.26
N VAL A 427 11.41 -14.53 -28.46
CA VAL A 427 10.16 -14.70 -27.70
C VAL A 427 10.49 -14.99 -26.23
N GLN A 428 11.56 -15.72 -25.97
CA GLN A 428 12.06 -15.98 -24.62
C GLN A 428 13.41 -15.30 -24.45
N LEU A 429 13.44 -14.28 -23.58
CA LEU A 429 14.68 -13.56 -23.28
C LEU A 429 15.54 -14.38 -22.30
N PRO A 430 16.89 -14.24 -22.39
CA PRO A 430 17.78 -14.81 -21.38
C PRO A 430 17.43 -14.32 -19.97
N ASP A 431 17.55 -15.20 -18.98
CA ASP A 431 17.24 -14.87 -17.56
C ASP A 431 18.03 -13.68 -17.05
N SER A 432 19.26 -13.44 -17.55
CA SER A 432 20.08 -12.28 -17.18
C SER A 432 19.45 -10.97 -17.65
N LEU A 433 18.95 -10.92 -18.88
CA LEU A 433 18.34 -9.71 -19.45
C LEU A 433 16.96 -9.45 -18.82
N MET A 434 16.14 -10.50 -18.70
CA MET A 434 14.84 -10.39 -18.02
C MET A 434 15.02 -10.07 -16.55
N GLY A 435 16.01 -10.65 -15.88
CA GLY A 435 16.31 -10.41 -14.48
C GLY A 435 16.73 -8.96 -14.19
N ASP A 436 17.55 -8.34 -15.07
CA ASP A 436 17.89 -6.93 -14.94
C ASP A 436 16.66 -6.03 -15.04
N ALA A 437 15.72 -6.35 -15.91
CA ALA A 437 14.48 -5.62 -16.03
C ALA A 437 13.54 -5.84 -14.82
N ILE A 438 13.52 -7.04 -14.26
CA ILE A 438 12.81 -7.34 -13.00
C ILE A 438 13.43 -6.53 -11.84
N ARG A 439 14.77 -6.45 -11.78
CA ARG A 439 15.49 -5.61 -10.81
C ARG A 439 15.09 -4.14 -10.93
N PHE A 440 15.02 -3.62 -12.16
CA PHE A 440 14.55 -2.25 -12.43
C PHE A 440 13.15 -2.02 -11.88
N VAL A 441 12.17 -2.88 -12.23
CA VAL A 441 10.78 -2.73 -11.73
C VAL A 441 10.72 -2.86 -10.21
N ALA A 442 11.42 -3.84 -9.63
CA ALA A 442 11.46 -4.00 -8.16
C ALA A 442 12.04 -2.77 -7.47
N CYS A 443 13.11 -2.18 -8.01
CA CYS A 443 13.71 -0.96 -7.50
C CYS A 443 12.73 0.22 -7.56
N HIS A 444 11.99 0.37 -8.66
CA HIS A 444 10.96 1.40 -8.84
C HIS A 444 9.83 1.26 -7.80
N GLU A 445 9.26 0.06 -7.64
CA GLU A 445 8.17 -0.18 -6.67
C GLU A 445 8.62 0.04 -5.22
N VAL A 446 9.87 -0.33 -4.91
CA VAL A 446 10.47 -0.01 -3.61
C VAL A 446 10.57 1.50 -3.40
N GLY A 447 10.88 2.28 -4.42
CA GLY A 447 10.86 3.74 -4.35
C GLY A 447 9.53 4.30 -3.87
N HIS A 448 8.40 3.76 -4.37
CA HIS A 448 7.07 4.09 -3.86
C HIS A 448 6.89 3.67 -2.40
N SER A 449 7.37 2.50 -2.04
CA SER A 449 7.34 1.99 -0.66
C SER A 449 8.27 2.78 0.29
N LEU A 450 9.17 3.62 -0.24
CA LEU A 450 9.97 4.59 0.50
C LEU A 450 9.33 5.99 0.54
N GLY A 451 8.13 6.15 0.00
CA GLY A 451 7.36 7.39 -0.01
C GLY A 451 7.56 8.25 -1.27
N LEU A 452 8.35 7.83 -2.24
CA LEU A 452 8.63 8.61 -3.44
C LEU A 452 7.50 8.52 -4.46
N ARG A 453 7.21 9.65 -5.10
CA ARG A 453 6.32 9.76 -6.26
C ARG A 453 7.11 9.65 -7.55
N HIS A 454 6.44 9.49 -8.68
CA HIS A 454 7.08 9.55 -9.98
C HIS A 454 7.76 10.89 -10.21
N ASN A 455 8.94 10.87 -10.86
CA ASN A 455 9.65 12.08 -11.30
C ASN A 455 9.86 12.06 -12.80
N MET A 456 8.93 12.64 -13.57
CA MET A 456 8.97 12.70 -15.03
C MET A 456 9.94 13.74 -15.60
N MET A 457 10.73 14.41 -14.75
CA MET A 457 11.87 15.24 -15.18
C MET A 457 13.20 14.46 -15.14
N GLY A 458 13.21 13.25 -14.67
CA GLY A 458 14.42 12.43 -14.60
C GLY A 458 15.00 12.11 -15.96
N SER A 459 14.18 11.82 -16.95
CA SER A 459 14.53 11.57 -18.35
C SER A 459 15.11 12.83 -19.01
N TRP A 460 14.47 13.99 -18.83
CA TRP A 460 14.95 15.26 -19.36
C TRP A 460 16.32 15.68 -18.79
N ALA A 461 16.68 15.20 -17.63
CA ALA A 461 17.95 15.56 -16.99
C ALA A 461 19.18 15.13 -17.78
N PHE A 462 19.07 14.15 -18.67
CA PHE A 462 20.18 13.67 -19.50
C PHE A 462 20.07 14.19 -20.94
N PRO A 463 21.16 14.74 -21.54
CA PRO A 463 21.11 15.17 -22.93
C PRO A 463 20.87 13.98 -23.88
N THR A 464 20.01 14.15 -24.86
CA THR A 464 19.63 13.12 -25.85
C THR A 464 20.86 12.50 -26.54
N ASP A 465 21.79 13.30 -27.01
CA ASP A 465 22.99 12.77 -27.68
C ASP A 465 23.95 12.08 -26.71
N SER A 466 23.90 12.42 -25.40
CA SER A 466 24.71 11.75 -24.38
C SER A 466 24.23 10.33 -24.12
N LEU A 467 22.93 10.04 -24.26
CA LEU A 467 22.36 8.69 -24.12
C LEU A 467 22.83 7.73 -25.24
N ARG A 468 23.44 8.25 -26.31
CA ARG A 468 24.12 7.48 -27.35
C ARG A 468 25.59 7.26 -27.05
N SER A 469 26.13 7.84 -25.99
CA SER A 469 27.51 7.69 -25.59
C SER A 469 27.70 6.54 -24.59
N ALA A 470 28.46 5.53 -24.98
CA ALA A 470 28.83 4.41 -24.10
C ALA A 470 29.55 4.90 -22.83
N ALA A 471 30.43 5.92 -22.95
CA ALA A 471 31.15 6.48 -21.79
C ALA A 471 30.20 7.22 -20.83
N PHE A 472 29.25 7.98 -21.37
CA PHE A 472 28.26 8.69 -20.53
C PHE A 472 27.36 7.73 -19.81
N THR A 473 26.70 6.79 -20.54
CA THR A 473 25.76 5.84 -19.95
C THR A 473 26.43 4.92 -18.95
N SER A 474 27.67 4.49 -19.17
CA SER A 474 28.44 3.72 -18.18
C SER A 474 28.78 4.54 -16.93
N ARG A 475 29.13 5.84 -17.06
CA ARG A 475 29.41 6.71 -15.92
C ARG A 475 28.15 6.98 -15.08
N MET A 476 27.02 7.25 -15.74
CA MET A 476 25.74 7.52 -15.06
C MET A 476 25.09 6.23 -14.55
N ASN A 477 25.43 5.10 -15.15
CA ASN A 477 24.86 3.78 -14.88
C ASN A 477 23.32 3.79 -14.93
N SER A 478 22.72 4.67 -15.74
CA SER A 478 21.27 4.83 -15.84
C SER A 478 20.90 5.54 -17.14
N THR A 479 19.63 5.45 -17.52
CA THR A 479 19.04 6.17 -18.66
C THR A 479 18.35 7.47 -18.26
N ALA A 480 18.12 7.68 -16.96
CA ALA A 480 17.50 8.88 -16.38
C ALA A 480 18.17 9.25 -15.05
N SER A 481 17.95 10.46 -14.54
CA SER A 481 18.45 10.89 -13.22
C SER A 481 17.68 10.29 -12.06
N SER A 482 16.55 9.65 -12.32
CA SER A 482 15.69 9.00 -11.32
C SER A 482 15.15 7.67 -11.83
N ILE A 483 15.18 6.65 -10.95
CA ILE A 483 14.49 5.37 -11.16
C ILE A 483 12.95 5.55 -11.13
N MET A 484 12.48 6.65 -10.53
CA MET A 484 11.05 6.95 -10.42
C MET A 484 10.48 7.62 -11.68
N ASP A 485 11.26 7.76 -12.74
CA ASP A 485 10.81 8.18 -14.06
C ASP A 485 10.27 7.00 -14.88
N TYR A 486 9.37 7.28 -15.82
CA TYR A 486 8.93 6.31 -16.82
C TYR A 486 9.80 6.35 -18.09
N ALA A 487 11.11 6.61 -17.91
CA ALA A 487 12.09 6.63 -18.98
C ALA A 487 12.21 5.29 -19.73
N ARG A 488 11.79 4.19 -19.10
CA ARG A 488 11.85 2.83 -19.66
C ARG A 488 13.28 2.46 -20.07
N PHE A 489 13.45 1.81 -21.25
CA PHE A 489 14.74 1.42 -21.77
C PHE A 489 15.27 2.43 -22.79
N ASN A 490 16.58 2.45 -23.01
CA ASN A 490 17.24 3.40 -23.91
C ASN A 490 16.89 3.11 -25.39
N TYR A 491 15.76 3.64 -25.86
CA TYR A 491 15.32 3.52 -27.24
C TYR A 491 16.04 4.50 -28.20
N ILE A 492 16.85 5.43 -27.66
CA ILE A 492 17.62 6.43 -28.43
C ILE A 492 18.88 5.81 -29.02
N ALA A 493 19.52 4.87 -28.32
CA ALA A 493 20.75 4.22 -28.75
C ALA A 493 20.61 3.62 -30.17
N GLN A 494 21.60 3.84 -31.00
CA GLN A 494 21.62 3.37 -32.41
C GLN A 494 22.65 2.25 -32.59
N PRO A 495 22.45 1.37 -33.58
CA PRO A 495 23.49 0.41 -33.97
C PRO A 495 24.84 1.10 -34.21
N GLY A 496 25.87 0.62 -33.54
CA GLY A 496 27.23 1.19 -33.62
C GLY A 496 27.59 2.16 -32.48
N ASP A 497 26.64 2.62 -31.65
CA ASP A 497 26.94 3.53 -30.53
C ASP A 497 27.70 2.83 -29.37
N GLY A 498 27.67 1.50 -29.29
CA GLY A 498 28.39 0.72 -28.29
C GLY A 498 27.83 0.84 -26.87
N VAL A 499 26.63 1.41 -26.71
CA VAL A 499 25.94 1.55 -25.42
C VAL A 499 25.58 0.18 -24.84
N LYS A 500 25.90 -0.03 -23.57
CA LYS A 500 25.62 -1.26 -22.82
C LYS A 500 24.58 -1.08 -21.71
N VAL A 501 24.54 0.10 -21.09
CA VAL A 501 23.55 0.43 -20.06
C VAL A 501 22.29 0.92 -20.76
N LEU A 502 21.27 0.08 -20.78
CA LEU A 502 20.03 0.32 -21.51
C LEU A 502 18.82 0.51 -20.58
N SER A 503 18.97 0.24 -19.29
CA SER A 503 17.90 0.34 -18.27
C SER A 503 18.12 1.52 -17.32
N PRO A 504 17.05 2.07 -16.73
CA PRO A 504 17.16 2.99 -15.60
C PRO A 504 17.68 2.27 -14.35
N HIS A 505 18.42 3.00 -13.53
CA HIS A 505 18.88 2.60 -12.20
C HIS A 505 18.75 3.78 -11.23
N ILE A 506 19.07 3.56 -9.94
CA ILE A 506 19.16 4.64 -8.94
C ILE A 506 20.07 5.76 -9.48
N GLY A 507 19.51 6.95 -9.55
CA GLY A 507 20.16 8.11 -10.11
C GLY A 507 20.45 9.21 -9.08
N PRO A 508 21.07 10.33 -9.55
CA PRO A 508 21.38 11.47 -8.69
C PRO A 508 20.16 12.06 -7.98
N TYR A 509 19.00 12.10 -8.65
CA TYR A 509 17.77 12.60 -8.04
C TYR A 509 17.30 11.68 -6.89
N ASP A 510 17.38 10.38 -7.07
CA ASP A 510 16.94 9.41 -6.05
C ASP A 510 17.76 9.54 -4.78
N MET A 511 19.10 9.68 -4.93
CA MET A 511 20.00 9.92 -3.80
C MET A 511 19.68 11.24 -3.09
N PHE A 512 19.40 12.30 -3.84
CA PHE A 512 18.99 13.60 -3.32
C PHE A 512 17.65 13.52 -2.58
N ALA A 513 16.67 12.83 -3.16
CA ALA A 513 15.34 12.69 -2.57
C ALA A 513 15.39 11.87 -1.25
N ILE A 514 16.13 10.77 -1.23
CA ILE A 514 16.33 9.98 0.00
C ILE A 514 17.11 10.79 1.06
N GLU A 515 18.11 11.55 0.67
CA GLU A 515 18.84 12.41 1.61
C GLU A 515 17.89 13.46 2.22
N TYR A 516 17.06 14.12 1.40
CA TYR A 516 16.04 15.05 1.89
C TYR A 516 15.07 14.38 2.88
N GLY A 517 14.53 13.23 2.52
CA GLY A 517 13.50 12.54 3.32
C GLY A 517 14.04 11.88 4.59
N TYR A 518 15.26 11.33 4.54
CA TYR A 518 15.72 10.39 5.56
C TYR A 518 16.92 10.83 6.38
N ARG A 519 17.68 11.89 5.99
CA ARG A 519 18.75 12.41 6.84
C ARG A 519 18.18 12.87 8.18
N TRP A 520 18.76 12.36 9.27
CA TRP A 520 18.35 12.72 10.62
C TRP A 520 19.12 13.95 11.11
N TYR A 521 18.41 14.95 11.63
CA TYR A 521 18.99 16.22 12.10
C TYR A 521 18.95 16.39 13.62
N GLY A 522 18.41 15.40 14.36
CA GLY A 522 18.31 15.48 15.83
C GLY A 522 17.31 16.53 16.31
N LYS A 523 16.35 16.90 15.47
CA LYS A 523 15.32 17.90 15.81
C LYS A 523 14.05 17.25 16.33
N ASN A 524 13.31 17.99 17.16
CA ASN A 524 12.11 17.47 17.82
C ASN A 524 10.81 17.89 17.11
N THR A 525 10.86 18.96 16.31
CA THR A 525 9.71 19.48 15.59
C THR A 525 10.02 19.69 14.11
N PRO A 526 9.01 19.62 13.24
CA PRO A 526 9.19 19.88 11.80
C PRO A 526 9.68 21.31 11.53
N GLU A 527 9.27 22.26 12.35
CA GLU A 527 9.66 23.68 12.25
C GLU A 527 11.16 23.88 12.45
N GLU A 528 11.78 23.14 13.37
CA GLU A 528 13.23 23.19 13.62
C GLU A 528 14.08 22.68 12.46
N GLU A 529 13.51 21.83 11.59
CA GLU A 529 14.19 21.31 10.39
C GLU A 529 14.07 22.23 9.18
N LYS A 530 13.11 23.18 9.19
CA LYS A 530 12.70 23.96 8.02
C LYS A 530 13.86 24.71 7.35
N ASP A 531 14.65 25.43 8.12
CA ASP A 531 15.77 26.22 7.60
C ASP A 531 16.91 25.32 7.08
N ILE A 532 17.17 24.21 7.77
CA ILE A 532 18.18 23.23 7.35
C ILE A 532 17.79 22.60 6.01
N LEU A 533 16.53 22.25 5.85
CA LEU A 533 16.02 21.68 4.59
C LEU A 533 15.98 22.72 3.47
N PHE A 534 15.67 23.97 3.78
CA PHE A 534 15.76 25.06 2.79
C PHE A 534 17.18 25.26 2.28
N ASP A 535 18.16 25.29 3.20
CA ASP A 535 19.60 25.39 2.83
C ASP A 535 20.06 24.18 2.03
N PHE A 536 19.60 22.98 2.37
CA PHE A 536 19.88 21.77 1.59
C PHE A 536 19.35 21.92 0.16
N LEU A 537 18.09 22.31 -0.02
CA LEU A 537 17.47 22.49 -1.34
C LEU A 537 18.12 23.61 -2.16
N SER A 538 18.60 24.66 -1.51
CA SER A 538 19.26 25.80 -2.20
C SER A 538 20.58 25.41 -2.87
N LYS A 539 21.24 24.36 -2.37
CA LYS A 539 22.50 23.82 -2.91
C LYS A 539 22.28 22.83 -4.05
N HIS A 540 21.07 22.32 -4.24
CA HIS A 540 20.73 21.30 -5.24
C HIS A 540 19.85 21.91 -6.35
N THR A 541 20.45 22.79 -7.17
CA THR A 541 19.74 23.53 -8.23
C THR A 541 19.99 23.01 -9.64
N ASP A 542 20.94 22.07 -9.81
CA ASP A 542 21.28 21.46 -11.09
C ASP A 542 20.07 20.71 -11.70
N ARG A 543 20.11 20.53 -13.02
CA ARG A 543 19.07 19.81 -13.77
C ARG A 543 18.87 18.37 -13.27
N LEU A 544 19.91 17.74 -12.72
CA LEU A 544 19.87 16.38 -12.19
C LEU A 544 18.95 16.20 -10.98
N TYR A 545 18.60 17.30 -10.29
CA TYR A 545 17.76 17.32 -9.09
C TYR A 545 16.36 17.88 -9.32
N LYS A 546 15.98 18.10 -10.60
CA LYS A 546 14.64 18.62 -10.91
C LYS A 546 13.58 17.56 -10.71
N TYR A 547 12.41 18.02 -10.29
CA TYR A 547 11.24 17.20 -10.03
C TYR A 547 10.01 17.77 -10.72
N SER A 548 9.24 16.90 -11.32
CA SER A 548 7.85 17.13 -11.71
C SER A 548 7.13 15.79 -11.84
N GLU A 549 5.85 15.79 -11.46
CA GLU A 549 4.98 14.63 -11.65
C GLU A 549 4.59 14.46 -13.11
N ALA A 550 4.01 13.28 -13.41
CA ALA A 550 3.33 13.02 -14.66
C ALA A 550 2.20 14.05 -14.89
N GLN A 551 2.17 14.60 -16.08
CA GLN A 551 1.15 15.55 -16.52
C GLN A 551 0.26 14.88 -17.56
N ASP A 552 -1.07 15.10 -17.48
CA ASP A 552 -1.96 14.71 -18.57
C ASP A 552 -1.60 15.55 -19.79
N VAL A 553 -1.50 14.92 -20.94
CA VAL A 553 -1.13 15.59 -22.21
C VAL A 553 -2.01 16.81 -22.51
N ARG A 554 -3.26 16.79 -22.03
CA ARG A 554 -4.20 17.91 -22.20
C ARG A 554 -3.94 19.08 -21.28
N ASP A 555 -3.37 18.80 -20.10
CA ASP A 555 -3.15 19.77 -19.02
C ASP A 555 -1.65 19.96 -18.74
N ALA A 556 -0.79 19.51 -19.67
CA ALA A 556 0.65 19.60 -19.52
C ALA A 556 1.10 21.07 -19.50
N VAL A 557 1.69 21.48 -18.39
CA VAL A 557 2.21 22.83 -18.17
C VAL A 557 3.70 22.88 -18.48
N ASP A 558 4.42 21.80 -18.20
CA ASP A 558 5.86 21.71 -18.43
C ASP A 558 6.17 20.60 -19.45
N PRO A 559 6.59 20.94 -20.67
CA PRO A 559 6.88 19.95 -21.71
C PRO A 559 8.11 19.08 -21.39
N ARG A 560 8.87 19.39 -20.34
CA ARG A 560 10.03 18.60 -19.91
C ARG A 560 9.63 17.42 -19.01
N ALA A 561 8.39 17.35 -18.55
CA ALA A 561 7.89 16.32 -17.62
C ALA A 561 6.85 15.43 -18.31
N GLN A 562 7.30 14.71 -19.34
CA GLN A 562 6.45 13.82 -20.11
C GLN A 562 6.62 12.36 -19.67
N ASN A 563 5.57 11.56 -19.86
CA ASN A 563 5.65 10.12 -19.69
C ASN A 563 6.28 9.47 -20.91
N GLU A 564 7.09 8.43 -20.69
CA GLU A 564 7.64 7.57 -21.74
C GLU A 564 8.62 8.29 -22.68
N ASP A 565 9.05 9.51 -22.35
CA ASP A 565 10.07 10.22 -23.10
C ASP A 565 11.50 9.92 -22.59
N LEU A 566 12.51 10.34 -23.33
CA LEU A 566 13.91 10.15 -22.98
C LEU A 566 14.77 11.27 -23.59
N GLY A 567 15.63 11.85 -22.76
CA GLY A 567 16.52 12.93 -23.19
C GLY A 567 15.88 14.33 -23.16
N ASP A 568 16.67 15.35 -23.42
CA ASP A 568 16.27 16.76 -23.34
C ASP A 568 15.76 17.36 -24.65
N ASP A 569 15.81 16.59 -25.73
CA ASP A 569 15.25 16.95 -27.05
C ASP A 569 14.25 15.86 -27.49
N PRO A 570 12.95 16.02 -27.19
CA PRO A 570 11.94 15.02 -27.49
C PRO A 570 11.77 14.78 -29.00
N VAL A 571 11.97 15.80 -29.84
CA VAL A 571 11.89 15.64 -31.29
C VAL A 571 13.03 14.76 -31.81
N ARG A 572 14.26 15.05 -31.38
CA ARG A 572 15.44 14.25 -31.71
C ARG A 572 15.32 12.82 -31.20
N SER A 573 14.88 12.65 -29.94
CA SER A 573 14.65 11.35 -29.32
C SER A 573 13.63 10.52 -30.09
N SER A 574 12.49 11.12 -30.47
CA SER A 574 11.47 10.49 -31.29
C SER A 574 11.97 10.07 -32.66
N GLN A 575 12.75 10.92 -33.35
CA GLN A 575 13.36 10.57 -34.64
C GLN A 575 14.26 9.33 -34.53
N LEU A 576 15.08 9.26 -33.49
CA LEU A 576 15.96 8.12 -33.22
C LEU A 576 15.18 6.86 -32.87
N GLY A 577 14.16 6.98 -32.03
CA GLY A 577 13.26 5.89 -31.68
C GLY A 577 12.52 5.33 -32.88
N ILE A 578 11.90 6.18 -33.72
CA ILE A 578 11.21 5.78 -34.95
C ILE A 578 12.19 5.11 -35.94
N ALA A 579 13.43 5.60 -36.03
CA ALA A 579 14.44 4.95 -36.86
C ALA A 579 14.75 3.53 -36.39
N ASN A 580 14.76 3.28 -35.07
CA ASN A 580 14.89 1.93 -34.50
C ASN A 580 13.66 1.08 -34.80
N LEU A 581 12.45 1.58 -34.59
CA LEU A 581 11.21 0.85 -34.86
C LEU A 581 11.10 0.42 -36.34
N LYS A 582 11.50 1.30 -37.29
CA LYS A 582 11.56 0.96 -38.72
C LYS A 582 12.52 -0.22 -39.01
N ARG A 583 13.58 -0.41 -38.22
CA ARG A 583 14.48 -1.58 -38.34
C ARG A 583 13.89 -2.84 -37.73
N ILE A 584 13.07 -2.70 -36.69
CA ILE A 584 12.44 -3.82 -35.99
C ILE A 584 11.32 -4.44 -36.80
N VAL A 585 10.43 -3.64 -37.40
CA VAL A 585 9.22 -4.11 -38.12
C VAL A 585 9.50 -5.26 -39.09
N PRO A 586 10.49 -5.21 -40.02
CA PRO A 586 10.75 -6.30 -40.93
C PRO A 586 11.34 -7.55 -40.27
N GLN A 587 11.77 -7.47 -39.00
CA GLN A 587 12.39 -8.57 -38.26
C GLN A 587 11.37 -9.30 -37.36
N ILE A 588 10.16 -8.77 -37.16
CA ILE A 588 9.19 -9.27 -36.18
C ILE A 588 8.93 -10.76 -36.38
N LEU A 589 8.63 -11.20 -37.62
CA LEU A 589 8.38 -12.61 -37.90
C LEU A 589 9.59 -13.50 -37.55
N GLN A 590 10.80 -13.07 -37.87
CA GLN A 590 12.01 -13.81 -37.56
C GLN A 590 12.23 -13.93 -36.04
N TRP A 591 12.01 -12.85 -35.28
CA TRP A 591 12.25 -12.82 -33.83
C TRP A 591 11.18 -13.58 -33.04
N THR A 592 9.98 -13.74 -33.62
CA THR A 592 8.86 -14.42 -32.96
C THR A 592 8.66 -15.85 -33.42
N THR A 593 9.42 -16.32 -34.44
CA THR A 593 9.33 -17.71 -34.90
C THR A 593 10.18 -18.62 -34.02
N THR A 594 9.53 -19.57 -33.33
CA THR A 594 10.18 -20.57 -32.47
C THR A 594 10.50 -21.88 -33.20
N GLY A 595 9.88 -22.13 -34.35
CA GLY A 595 9.97 -23.38 -35.09
C GLY A 595 9.09 -24.53 -34.54
N GLU A 596 8.27 -24.24 -33.54
CA GLU A 596 7.32 -25.20 -32.98
C GLU A 596 6.19 -25.53 -33.96
N LYS A 597 5.79 -26.81 -34.01
CA LYS A 597 4.64 -27.22 -34.83
C LYS A 597 3.35 -26.64 -34.30
N GLY A 598 2.59 -25.98 -35.20
CA GLY A 598 1.32 -25.35 -34.83
C GLY A 598 1.46 -23.93 -34.24
N GLN A 599 2.65 -23.34 -34.26
CA GLN A 599 2.84 -21.94 -33.87
C GLN A 599 1.92 -21.03 -34.69
N THR A 600 1.22 -20.14 -34.01
CA THR A 600 0.38 -19.08 -34.60
C THR A 600 1.17 -17.77 -34.77
N TYR A 601 0.56 -16.79 -35.45
CA TYR A 601 1.12 -15.44 -35.56
C TYR A 601 0.77 -14.53 -34.38
N GLU A 602 0.28 -15.08 -33.29
CA GLU A 602 -0.17 -14.29 -32.14
C GLU A 602 0.97 -13.45 -31.52
N GLU A 603 2.15 -14.07 -31.29
CA GLU A 603 3.33 -13.37 -30.80
C GLU A 603 3.82 -12.27 -31.77
N ALA A 604 3.81 -12.56 -33.08
CA ALA A 604 4.17 -11.57 -34.08
C ALA A 604 3.17 -10.41 -34.13
N SER A 605 1.87 -10.70 -34.03
CA SER A 605 0.82 -9.69 -33.94
C SER A 605 0.97 -8.82 -32.70
N ARG A 606 1.21 -9.46 -31.53
CA ARG A 606 1.42 -8.73 -30.27
C ARG A 606 2.63 -7.79 -30.34
N LEU A 607 3.76 -8.27 -30.84
CA LEU A 607 4.96 -7.46 -30.99
C LEU A 607 4.75 -6.33 -32.01
N TYR A 608 4.01 -6.59 -33.10
CA TYR A 608 3.67 -5.56 -34.08
C TYR A 608 2.85 -4.43 -33.46
N TYR A 609 1.82 -4.76 -32.67
CA TYR A 609 1.04 -3.75 -31.94
C TYR A 609 1.89 -3.03 -30.88
N ALA A 610 2.80 -3.72 -30.21
CA ALA A 610 3.74 -3.11 -29.27
C ALA A 610 4.70 -2.11 -29.97
N VAL A 611 5.03 -2.30 -31.26
CA VAL A 611 5.79 -1.33 -32.06
C VAL A 611 4.94 -0.10 -32.45
N ILE A 612 3.65 -0.28 -32.75
CA ILE A 612 2.78 0.82 -33.15
C ILE A 612 2.40 1.70 -31.94
N ASN A 613 2.17 1.11 -30.78
CA ASN A 613 1.76 1.84 -29.57
C ASN A 613 2.74 2.96 -29.16
N PRO A 614 4.07 2.75 -29.11
CA PRO A 614 5.02 3.83 -28.82
C PRO A 614 4.96 4.96 -29.83
N VAL A 615 4.73 4.66 -31.13
CA VAL A 615 4.61 5.69 -32.16
C VAL A 615 3.42 6.60 -31.90
N SER A 616 2.28 6.03 -31.46
CA SER A 616 1.07 6.81 -31.19
C SER A 616 1.11 7.51 -29.81
N TYR A 617 1.81 6.96 -28.83
CA TYR A 617 1.84 7.48 -27.46
C TYR A 617 3.03 8.38 -27.20
N THR A 618 4.24 7.89 -27.47
CA THR A 618 5.51 8.58 -27.13
C THR A 618 5.94 9.56 -28.22
N HIS A 619 5.69 9.23 -29.50
CA HIS A 619 6.28 9.97 -30.62
C HIS A 619 5.32 10.89 -31.38
N LEU A 620 4.01 10.67 -31.27
CA LEU A 620 3.00 11.51 -31.95
C LEU A 620 2.27 12.49 -31.02
N THR A 621 2.32 12.28 -29.72
CA THR A 621 1.65 13.13 -28.72
C THR A 621 2.57 14.19 -28.13
N LEU A 622 3.84 14.20 -28.49
CA LEU A 622 4.76 15.28 -28.11
C LEU A 622 4.27 16.60 -28.71
N PRO A 623 4.26 17.70 -27.95
CA PRO A 623 3.86 18.99 -28.46
C PRO A 623 4.78 19.39 -29.63
N THR A 624 4.20 19.39 -30.81
CA THR A 624 4.83 19.95 -32.01
C THR A 624 4.60 21.46 -32.00
N THR A 625 5.41 22.19 -31.25
CA THR A 625 5.47 23.67 -31.35
C THR A 625 6.84 24.10 -31.79
#